data_1897ad7a7c732956b286eed281c68701
#
_entry.id   1897ad7a7c732956b286eed281c68701
#
_cell.length_a   1.000
_cell.length_b   1.000
_cell.length_c   1.000
_cell.angle_alpha   90.00
_cell.angle_beta   90.00
_cell.angle_gamma   90.00
#
_symmetry.space_group_name_H-M   'P 1'
#
loop_
_entity.id
_entity.type
_entity.pdbx_description
1 polymer ?
#
loop_
_entity_poly.entity_id
_entity_poly.type
_entity_poly.pdbx_seq_one_letter_code
_entity_poly.pdbx_strand_id
1 'polypeptide(L)'
;MNVLEILLLQDWIPERRLSMVQCLSTTDLVGVIYSSGKVFDGLGTGRVDTENFLRSGSTDGVTSRSDLALLLDLRDVAQFIIDHRALPIDASFVRQVNAQLTRSAAINPGRLRTAEQRIGVRTRHGRHLPDALTEKDLQRLVDAAITPVQPVESALNLFLALAKAQPFEDGNKRTALFVANAHLIAGDTGQILTIPFD
;
A
#
# COMPACT_ATOMS: atom_id res chain seq x y z
N MET A 1 11.56 0.66 13.93
CA MET A 1 11.16 -0.56 13.23
C MET A 1 12.14 -0.77 12.08
N ASN A 2 12.76 -1.94 12.04
CA ASN A 2 13.82 -2.23 11.07
C ASN A 2 13.16 -2.55 9.73
N VAL A 3 13.51 -1.84 8.67
CA VAL A 3 12.99 -2.08 7.30
C VAL A 3 13.37 -3.48 6.79
N LEU A 4 14.23 -4.20 7.52
CA LEU A 4 14.74 -5.54 7.18
C LEU A 4 13.92 -6.70 7.80
N GLU A 5 12.86 -6.43 8.58
CA GLU A 5 11.97 -7.46 9.13
C GLU A 5 10.61 -7.50 8.43
N ILE A 6 10.62 -7.37 7.11
CA ILE A 6 9.43 -7.67 6.31
C ILE A 6 9.44 -9.18 6.07
N LEU A 7 8.77 -9.91 6.95
CA LEU A 7 8.51 -11.33 6.74
C LEU A 7 7.39 -11.48 5.71
N LEU A 8 7.66 -12.21 4.66
CA LEU A 8 6.65 -12.80 3.80
C LEU A 8 5.87 -13.81 4.65
N LEU A 9 4.74 -13.39 5.21
CA LEU A 9 3.78 -14.36 5.73
C LEU A 9 3.12 -15.00 4.52
N GLN A 10 3.61 -16.19 4.18
CA GLN A 10 2.91 -17.11 3.30
C GLN A 10 1.67 -17.59 4.07
N ASP A 11 0.55 -16.89 3.96
CA ASP A 11 -0.73 -17.53 4.17
C ASP A 11 -0.95 -18.48 2.97
N TRP A 12 -0.34 -19.67 3.10
CA TRP A 12 -0.49 -20.74 2.15
C TRP A 12 -1.94 -21.24 2.18
N ILE A 13 -2.73 -20.85 1.18
CA ILE A 13 -4.02 -21.45 0.90
C ILE A 13 -3.75 -22.66 0.03
N PRO A 14 -3.94 -23.92 0.54
CA PRO A 14 -3.73 -25.11 -0.26
C PRO A 14 -4.73 -25.20 -1.41
N GLU A 15 -4.23 -25.36 -2.59
CA GLU A 15 -4.83 -25.88 -3.81
C GLU A 15 -6.32 -25.53 -4.07
N ARG A 16 -6.57 -24.36 -4.67
CA ARG A 16 -7.56 -24.19 -5.72
C ARG A 16 -6.88 -23.51 -6.90
N ARG A 17 -6.29 -24.28 -7.78
CA ARG A 17 -6.05 -23.91 -9.17
C ARG A 17 -7.40 -23.84 -9.90
N LEU A 18 -8.17 -22.84 -9.64
CA LEU A 18 -9.21 -22.33 -10.51
C LEU A 18 -8.80 -20.90 -10.79
N SER A 19 -8.82 -20.49 -12.06
CA SER A 19 -8.38 -19.15 -12.49
C SER A 19 -8.88 -18.08 -11.51
N MET A 20 -8.01 -17.65 -10.58
CA MET A 20 -8.31 -16.70 -9.50
C MET A 20 -8.57 -15.28 -10.03
N VAL A 21 -8.49 -15.09 -11.33
CA VAL A 21 -8.60 -13.79 -12.01
C VAL A 21 -10.02 -13.18 -11.92
N GLN A 22 -11.06 -13.91 -11.50
CA GLN A 22 -12.43 -13.41 -11.65
C GLN A 22 -13.13 -12.91 -10.38
N CYS A 23 -12.60 -13.08 -9.18
CA CYS A 23 -13.34 -12.74 -7.96
C CYS A 23 -12.51 -12.17 -6.81
N LEU A 24 -11.37 -11.50 -7.08
CA LEU A 24 -10.64 -10.82 -6.00
C LEU A 24 -11.49 -9.65 -5.46
N SER A 25 -11.69 -9.60 -4.15
CA SER A 25 -12.45 -8.58 -3.43
C SER A 25 -11.59 -7.84 -2.43
N THR A 26 -12.06 -6.72 -1.91
CA THR A 26 -11.37 -5.99 -0.84
C THR A 26 -11.22 -6.80 0.44
N THR A 27 -12.12 -7.79 0.68
CA THR A 27 -12.04 -8.69 1.83
C THR A 27 -10.83 -9.63 1.73
N ASP A 28 -10.40 -10.00 0.53
CA ASP A 28 -9.20 -10.81 0.33
C ASP A 28 -7.93 -10.03 0.70
N LEU A 29 -8.00 -8.70 0.71
CA LEU A 29 -6.93 -7.80 1.11
C LEU A 29 -7.04 -7.32 2.57
N VAL A 30 -7.88 -7.96 3.41
CA VAL A 30 -8.05 -7.56 4.81
C VAL A 30 -6.72 -7.52 5.57
N GLY A 31 -5.81 -8.46 5.32
CA GLY A 31 -4.48 -8.49 5.93
C GLY A 31 -3.64 -7.26 5.56
N VAL A 32 -3.68 -6.84 4.29
CA VAL A 32 -2.98 -5.65 3.79
C VAL A 32 -3.57 -4.38 4.42
N ILE A 33 -4.90 -4.25 4.39
CA ILE A 33 -5.63 -3.09 4.93
C ILE A 33 -5.36 -2.96 6.43
N TYR A 34 -5.56 -4.05 7.18
CA TYR A 34 -5.39 -4.03 8.63
C TYR A 34 -3.95 -3.74 9.04
N SER A 35 -2.96 -4.46 8.47
CA SER A 35 -1.55 -4.23 8.80
C SER A 35 -1.07 -2.84 8.42
N SER A 36 -1.51 -2.31 7.28
CA SER A 36 -1.24 -0.93 6.86
C SER A 36 -1.77 0.08 7.88
N GLY A 37 -3.05 0.00 8.20
CA GLY A 37 -3.67 0.91 9.17
C GLY A 37 -3.05 0.81 10.56
N LYS A 38 -2.80 -0.41 11.02
CA LYS A 38 -2.22 -0.66 12.35
C LYS A 38 -0.81 -0.10 12.49
N VAL A 39 0.06 -0.40 11.53
CA VAL A 39 1.50 -0.09 11.62
C VAL A 39 1.82 1.35 11.22
N PHE A 40 1.11 1.89 10.23
CA PHE A 40 1.46 3.20 9.70
C PHE A 40 0.68 4.34 10.33
N ASP A 41 -0.56 4.09 10.74
CA ASP A 41 -1.50 5.12 11.17
C ASP A 41 -2.10 4.89 12.57
N GLY A 42 -1.74 3.78 13.24
CA GLY A 42 -2.20 3.49 14.60
C GLY A 42 -3.69 3.13 14.68
N LEU A 43 -4.25 2.46 13.64
CA LEU A 43 -5.63 2.00 13.61
C LEU A 43 -6.03 1.34 14.93
N GLY A 44 -7.04 1.88 15.60
CA GLY A 44 -7.57 1.35 16.86
C GLY A 44 -8.53 0.19 16.65
N THR A 45 -9.25 0.19 15.52
CA THR A 45 -10.23 -0.84 15.14
C THR A 45 -9.57 -2.21 15.03
N GLY A 46 -10.21 -3.25 15.57
CA GLY A 46 -9.72 -4.63 15.55
C GLY A 46 -9.77 -5.27 14.16
N ARG A 47 -9.04 -6.39 13.97
CA ARG A 47 -9.00 -7.10 12.67
C ARG A 47 -10.38 -7.64 12.27
N VAL A 48 -11.14 -8.20 13.21
CA VAL A 48 -12.48 -8.75 12.95
C VAL A 48 -13.44 -7.65 12.51
N ASP A 49 -13.39 -6.50 13.19
CA ASP A 49 -14.26 -5.36 12.86
C ASP A 49 -13.86 -4.73 11.52
N THR A 50 -12.54 -4.69 11.21
CA THR A 50 -12.05 -4.30 9.89
C THR A 50 -12.60 -5.24 8.80
N GLU A 51 -12.58 -6.55 9.02
CA GLU A 51 -13.14 -7.52 8.07
C GLU A 51 -14.65 -7.35 7.90
N ASN A 52 -15.38 -7.16 8.99
CA ASN A 52 -16.83 -6.90 8.95
C ASN A 52 -17.16 -5.62 8.18
N PHE A 53 -16.37 -4.56 8.40
CA PHE A 53 -16.49 -3.32 7.63
C PHE A 53 -16.28 -3.55 6.12
N LEU A 54 -15.25 -4.29 5.73
CA LEU A 54 -14.97 -4.56 4.31
C LEU A 54 -16.04 -5.44 3.65
N ARG A 55 -16.59 -6.40 4.39
CA ARG A 55 -17.58 -7.37 3.89
C ARG A 55 -18.97 -6.76 3.75
N SER A 56 -19.43 -6.00 4.73
CA SER A 56 -20.82 -5.56 4.84
C SER A 56 -21.00 -4.03 4.91
N GLY A 57 -19.93 -3.28 5.05
CA GLY A 57 -19.99 -1.85 5.32
C GLY A 57 -20.38 -1.50 6.76
N SER A 58 -20.53 -2.51 7.67
CA SER A 58 -20.85 -2.24 9.07
C SER A 58 -19.75 -1.42 9.73
N THR A 59 -20.15 -0.39 10.45
CA THR A 59 -19.27 0.44 11.27
C THR A 59 -19.25 0.01 12.75
N ASP A 60 -19.94 -1.09 13.07
CA ASP A 60 -19.90 -1.67 14.42
C ASP A 60 -18.45 -2.07 14.76
N GLY A 61 -17.98 -1.67 15.95
CA GLY A 61 -16.59 -1.90 16.37
C GLY A 61 -15.55 -0.94 15.80
N VAL A 62 -15.93 -0.01 14.89
CA VAL A 62 -15.03 1.07 14.46
C VAL A 62 -14.89 2.08 15.58
N THR A 63 -13.66 2.25 16.08
CA THR A 63 -13.41 2.91 17.37
C THR A 63 -13.47 4.44 17.31
N SER A 64 -13.28 5.05 16.12
CA SER A 64 -13.27 6.51 15.98
C SER A 64 -13.63 6.96 14.55
N ARG A 65 -13.92 8.26 14.40
CA ARG A 65 -14.10 8.88 13.08
C ARG A 65 -12.84 8.88 12.25
N SER A 66 -11.67 8.98 12.88
CA SER A 66 -10.37 8.88 12.19
C SER A 66 -10.14 7.47 11.67
N ASP A 67 -10.50 6.44 12.46
CA ASP A 67 -10.43 5.05 12.01
C ASP A 67 -11.36 4.80 10.83
N LEU A 68 -12.58 5.32 10.88
CA LEU A 68 -13.52 5.20 9.77
C LEU A 68 -12.99 5.86 8.49
N ALA A 69 -12.46 7.08 8.61
CA ALA A 69 -11.85 7.78 7.47
C ALA A 69 -10.69 6.99 6.87
N LEU A 70 -9.83 6.44 7.73
CA LEU A 70 -8.70 5.59 7.33
C LEU A 70 -9.17 4.30 6.64
N LEU A 71 -10.13 3.58 7.23
CA LEU A 71 -10.67 2.35 6.65
C LEU A 71 -11.35 2.58 5.30
N LEU A 72 -12.07 3.70 5.14
CA LEU A 72 -12.65 4.09 3.87
C LEU A 72 -11.58 4.33 2.80
N ASP A 73 -10.51 5.07 3.12
CA ASP A 73 -9.41 5.30 2.20
C ASP A 73 -8.70 3.98 1.82
N LEU A 74 -8.38 3.13 2.81
CA LEU A 74 -7.69 1.87 2.56
C LEU A 74 -8.55 0.90 1.74
N ARG A 75 -9.86 0.89 1.95
CA ARG A 75 -10.81 0.13 1.12
C ARG A 75 -10.83 0.65 -0.32
N ASP A 76 -10.89 1.96 -0.49
CA ASP A 76 -10.97 2.58 -1.82
C ASP A 76 -9.65 2.34 -2.60
N VAL A 77 -8.49 2.40 -1.93
CA VAL A 77 -7.19 2.01 -2.52
C VAL A 77 -7.16 0.53 -2.89
N ALA A 78 -7.65 -0.35 -2.01
CA ALA A 78 -7.71 -1.79 -2.29
C ALA A 78 -8.60 -2.08 -3.49
N GLN A 79 -9.77 -1.47 -3.56
CA GLN A 79 -10.67 -1.60 -4.71
C GLN A 79 -10.01 -1.08 -5.99
N PHE A 80 -9.36 0.08 -5.92
CA PHE A 80 -8.66 0.66 -7.07
C PHE A 80 -7.62 -0.30 -7.66
N ILE A 81 -6.74 -0.90 -6.84
CA ILE A 81 -5.71 -1.82 -7.35
C ILE A 81 -6.29 -3.13 -7.91
N ILE A 82 -7.42 -3.60 -7.39
CA ILE A 82 -8.14 -4.75 -7.91
C ILE A 82 -8.73 -4.44 -9.29
N ASP A 83 -9.43 -3.32 -9.42
CA ASP A 83 -10.12 -2.92 -10.66
C ASP A 83 -9.13 -2.59 -11.78
N HIS A 84 -7.96 -2.08 -11.42
CA HIS A 84 -6.93 -1.62 -12.37
C HIS A 84 -5.75 -2.59 -12.49
N ARG A 85 -5.90 -3.85 -12.08
CA ARG A 85 -4.82 -4.86 -12.10
C ARG A 85 -4.19 -5.13 -13.47
N ALA A 86 -4.88 -4.77 -14.55
CA ALA A 86 -4.38 -4.93 -15.92
C ALA A 86 -3.54 -3.73 -16.39
N LEU A 87 -3.49 -2.63 -15.61
CA LEU A 87 -2.68 -1.47 -15.97
C LEU A 87 -1.21 -1.73 -15.63
N PRO A 88 -0.29 -1.12 -16.40
CA PRO A 88 1.13 -1.17 -16.07
C PRO A 88 1.41 -0.44 -14.75
N ILE A 89 2.35 -0.96 -13.97
CA ILE A 89 2.85 -0.28 -12.79
C ILE A 89 3.88 0.76 -13.26
N ASP A 90 3.46 2.01 -13.32
CA ASP A 90 4.27 3.16 -13.74
C ASP A 90 4.09 4.36 -12.76
N ALA A 91 4.75 5.48 -13.04
CA ALA A 91 4.63 6.69 -12.22
C ALA A 91 3.18 7.20 -12.13
N SER A 92 2.40 7.09 -13.21
CA SER A 92 1.00 7.48 -13.24
C SER A 92 0.16 6.59 -12.32
N PHE A 93 0.37 5.27 -12.37
CA PHE A 93 -0.31 4.32 -11.49
C PHE A 93 0.00 4.61 -10.01
N VAL A 94 1.27 4.82 -9.66
CA VAL A 94 1.67 5.18 -8.28
C VAL A 94 0.95 6.44 -7.80
N ARG A 95 0.83 7.46 -8.63
CA ARG A 95 0.10 8.69 -8.32
C ARG A 95 -1.40 8.45 -8.16
N GLN A 96 -1.99 7.62 -9.01
CA GLN A 96 -3.41 7.28 -8.95
C GLN A 96 -3.74 6.48 -7.69
N VAL A 97 -2.86 5.57 -7.24
CA VAL A 97 -3.00 4.87 -5.96
C VAL A 97 -2.99 5.86 -4.79
N ASN A 98 -2.05 6.80 -4.76
CA ASN A 98 -2.01 7.83 -3.71
C ASN A 98 -3.25 8.75 -3.76
N ALA A 99 -3.79 9.02 -4.94
CA ALA A 99 -4.96 9.86 -5.15
C ALA A 99 -6.26 9.31 -4.51
N GLN A 100 -6.29 8.01 -4.16
CA GLN A 100 -7.42 7.40 -3.45
C GLN A 100 -7.45 7.76 -1.96
N LEU A 101 -6.34 8.25 -1.39
CA LEU A 101 -6.21 8.63 0.01
C LEU A 101 -6.76 10.05 0.23
N THR A 102 -8.07 10.21 0.26
CA THR A 102 -8.72 11.53 0.23
C THR A 102 -9.24 12.02 1.58
N ARG A 103 -9.32 11.14 2.60
CA ARG A 103 -9.96 11.44 3.89
C ARG A 103 -8.98 11.46 5.05
N SER A 104 -8.01 10.55 5.04
CA SER A 104 -7.13 10.31 6.20
C SER A 104 -5.71 10.87 6.04
N ALA A 105 -5.33 11.33 4.83
CA ALA A 105 -3.97 11.76 4.53
C ALA A 105 -3.89 12.88 3.49
N ALA A 106 -4.93 13.64 3.30
CA ALA A 106 -5.07 14.32 2.03
C ALA A 106 -4.74 15.81 2.10
N ILE A 107 -3.46 16.17 2.08
CA ILE A 107 -3.14 17.56 1.75
C ILE A 107 -3.23 17.75 0.23
N ASN A 108 -2.61 16.91 -0.57
CA ASN A 108 -2.65 16.96 -2.04
C ASN A 108 -2.58 15.53 -2.63
N PRO A 109 -3.66 14.72 -2.58
CA PRO A 109 -3.64 13.34 -3.05
C PRO A 109 -3.20 13.23 -4.51
N GLY A 110 -2.29 12.30 -4.79
CA GLY A 110 -1.79 12.03 -6.13
C GLY A 110 -0.80 13.06 -6.70
N ARG A 111 -0.52 14.16 -5.97
CA ARG A 111 0.46 15.16 -6.40
C ARG A 111 1.83 14.87 -5.78
N LEU A 112 2.85 14.87 -6.63
CA LEU A 112 4.23 14.81 -6.15
C LEU A 112 4.54 16.07 -5.33
N ARG A 113 5.22 15.88 -4.20
CA ARG A 113 5.67 17.02 -3.38
C ARG A 113 6.75 17.82 -4.10
N THR A 114 6.83 19.09 -3.77
CA THR A 114 7.87 19.99 -4.28
C THR A 114 9.09 20.00 -3.36
N ALA A 115 10.19 20.59 -3.83
CA ALA A 115 11.43 20.69 -3.04
C ALA A 115 11.27 21.56 -1.78
N GLU A 116 10.32 22.49 -1.77
CA GLU A 116 10.00 23.33 -0.61
C GLU A 116 9.28 22.53 0.49
N GLN A 117 8.57 21.48 0.12
CA GLN A 117 7.85 20.59 1.02
C GLN A 117 8.82 19.56 1.62
N ARG A 118 9.60 20.01 2.62
CA ARG A 118 10.60 19.18 3.28
C ARG A 118 9.95 18.14 4.19
N ILE A 119 9.72 16.96 3.65
CA ILE A 119 9.23 15.80 4.39
C ILE A 119 10.41 14.98 4.87
N GLY A 120 10.42 14.65 6.15
CA GLY A 120 11.48 13.83 6.74
C GLY A 120 10.89 12.71 7.58
N VAL A 121 11.45 11.52 7.41
CA VAL A 121 11.10 10.35 8.22
C VAL A 121 12.12 10.15 9.32
N ARG A 122 11.65 10.04 10.57
CA ARG A 122 12.50 9.69 11.69
C ARG A 122 12.78 8.20 11.64
N THR A 123 14.06 7.84 11.57
CA THR A 123 14.52 6.46 11.64
C THR A 123 15.39 6.26 12.86
N ARG A 124 15.70 5.02 13.24
CA ARG A 124 16.67 4.72 14.30
C ARG A 124 18.09 5.21 14.00
N HIS A 125 18.39 5.49 12.73
CA HIS A 125 19.70 6.00 12.26
C HIS A 125 19.70 7.51 12.06
N GLY A 126 18.66 8.23 12.49
CA GLY A 126 18.50 9.66 12.32
C GLY A 126 17.33 10.03 11.41
N ARG A 127 17.29 11.30 11.03
CA ARG A 127 16.25 11.84 10.15
C ARG A 127 16.64 11.63 8.70
N HIS A 128 15.83 10.89 7.95
CA HIS A 128 15.95 10.74 6.51
C HIS A 128 15.15 11.86 5.82
N LEU A 129 15.81 12.61 4.94
CA LEU A 129 15.22 13.72 4.16
C LEU A 129 15.45 13.41 2.68
N PRO A 130 14.55 12.69 2.02
CA PRO A 130 14.69 12.40 0.60
C PRO A 130 14.45 13.64 -0.25
N ASP A 131 15.10 13.73 -1.40
CA ASP A 131 14.84 14.77 -2.39
C ASP A 131 13.43 14.64 -2.98
N ALA A 132 12.85 15.76 -3.43
CA ALA A 132 11.60 15.72 -4.17
C ALA A 132 11.84 15.11 -5.56
N LEU A 133 10.92 14.24 -5.98
CA LEU A 133 11.01 13.56 -7.27
C LEU A 133 10.21 14.32 -8.34
N THR A 134 10.76 14.37 -9.55
CA THR A 134 9.97 14.64 -10.76
C THR A 134 9.22 13.37 -11.19
N GLU A 135 8.23 13.49 -12.07
CA GLU A 135 7.54 12.34 -12.63
C GLU A 135 8.50 11.38 -13.36
N LYS A 136 9.50 11.92 -14.04
CA LYS A 136 10.55 11.13 -14.69
C LYS A 136 11.43 10.39 -13.68
N ASP A 137 11.72 11.00 -12.52
CA ASP A 137 12.49 10.34 -11.46
C ASP A 137 11.68 9.21 -10.83
N LEU A 138 10.39 9.45 -10.58
CA LEU A 138 9.47 8.42 -10.08
C LEU A 138 9.37 7.24 -11.07
N GLN A 139 9.25 7.52 -12.39
CA GLN A 139 9.23 6.47 -13.41
C GLN A 139 10.52 5.64 -13.36
N ARG A 140 11.69 6.28 -13.36
CA ARG A 140 12.98 5.56 -13.28
C ARG A 140 13.09 4.71 -12.01
N LEU A 141 12.58 5.19 -10.89
CA LEU A 141 12.55 4.45 -9.63
C LEU A 141 11.66 3.20 -9.74
N VAL A 142 10.48 3.34 -10.33
CA VAL A 142 9.55 2.22 -10.56
C VAL A 142 10.18 1.21 -11.51
N ASP A 143 10.70 1.65 -12.66
CA ASP A 143 11.33 0.78 -13.66
C ASP A 143 12.49 -0.03 -13.05
N ALA A 144 13.34 0.61 -12.24
CA ALA A 144 14.43 -0.07 -11.55
C ALA A 144 13.94 -1.11 -10.54
N ALA A 145 12.83 -0.84 -9.85
CA ALA A 145 12.28 -1.74 -8.84
C ALA A 145 11.63 -3.00 -9.44
N ILE A 146 11.02 -2.88 -10.63
CA ILE A 146 10.36 -4.01 -11.31
C ILE A 146 11.27 -4.80 -12.24
N THR A 147 12.53 -4.38 -12.42
CA THR A 147 13.52 -5.08 -13.27
C THR A 147 13.83 -6.52 -12.86
N PRO A 148 13.84 -6.90 -11.56
CA PRO A 148 14.00 -8.31 -11.15
C PRO A 148 12.95 -9.23 -11.78
N VAL A 149 13.37 -10.43 -12.15
CA VAL A 149 12.49 -11.41 -12.83
C VAL A 149 11.46 -12.00 -11.87
N GLN A 150 11.75 -12.02 -10.56
CA GLN A 150 10.88 -12.62 -9.55
C GLN A 150 9.84 -11.60 -9.04
N PRO A 151 8.53 -11.84 -9.23
CA PRO A 151 7.49 -10.89 -8.85
C PRO A 151 7.52 -10.48 -7.37
N VAL A 152 7.84 -11.40 -6.47
CA VAL A 152 7.94 -11.14 -5.03
C VAL A 152 9.09 -10.19 -4.71
N GLU A 153 10.25 -10.40 -5.32
CA GLU A 153 11.41 -9.52 -5.16
C GLU A 153 11.11 -8.12 -5.71
N SER A 154 10.50 -8.04 -6.90
CA SER A 154 10.06 -6.78 -7.48
C SER A 154 9.06 -6.03 -6.59
N ALA A 155 8.10 -6.74 -5.99
CA ALA A 155 7.13 -6.15 -5.07
C ALA A 155 7.81 -5.59 -3.81
N LEU A 156 8.77 -6.32 -3.22
CA LEU A 156 9.55 -5.84 -2.09
C LEU A 156 10.38 -4.61 -2.44
N ASN A 157 11.02 -4.62 -3.62
CA ASN A 157 11.79 -3.49 -4.11
C ASN A 157 10.91 -2.26 -4.36
N LEU A 158 9.71 -2.42 -4.95
CA LEU A 158 8.73 -1.35 -5.11
C LEU A 158 8.34 -0.74 -3.76
N PHE A 159 7.98 -1.58 -2.79
CA PHE A 159 7.64 -1.11 -1.46
C PHE A 159 8.78 -0.30 -0.83
N LEU A 160 10.00 -0.86 -0.81
CA LEU A 160 11.16 -0.23 -0.18
C LEU A 160 11.56 1.07 -0.87
N ALA A 161 11.60 1.06 -2.21
CA ALA A 161 11.99 2.22 -3.01
C ALA A 161 11.02 3.38 -2.82
N LEU A 162 9.71 3.14 -2.94
CA LEU A 162 8.67 4.15 -2.77
C LEU A 162 8.59 4.66 -1.33
N ALA A 163 8.63 3.76 -0.34
CA ALA A 163 8.62 4.13 1.07
C ALA A 163 9.84 4.96 1.48
N LYS A 164 11.01 4.72 0.87
CA LYS A 164 12.24 5.49 1.09
C LYS A 164 12.20 6.84 0.38
N ALA A 165 11.72 6.88 -0.86
CA ALA A 165 11.72 8.08 -1.69
C ALA A 165 10.71 9.14 -1.24
N GLN A 166 9.62 8.75 -0.57
CA GLN A 166 8.59 9.67 -0.05
C GLN A 166 8.10 10.66 -1.12
N PRO A 167 7.56 10.19 -2.26
CA PRO A 167 7.23 11.07 -3.39
C PRO A 167 6.08 12.05 -3.11
N PHE A 168 5.26 11.80 -2.10
CA PHE A 168 4.06 12.60 -1.77
C PHE A 168 4.23 13.33 -0.44
N GLU A 169 3.35 14.29 -0.15
CA GLU A 169 3.30 14.96 1.16
C GLU A 169 2.87 14.00 2.27
N ASP A 170 1.93 13.08 1.98
CA ASP A 170 1.47 12.07 2.92
C ASP A 170 1.04 10.78 2.20
N GLY A 171 0.73 9.73 3.00
CA GLY A 171 0.29 8.44 2.49
C GLY A 171 1.37 7.59 1.81
N ASN A 172 2.64 8.00 1.86
CA ASN A 172 3.74 7.35 1.14
C ASN A 172 3.89 5.86 1.42
N LYS A 173 3.85 5.45 2.70
CA LYS A 173 4.00 4.03 3.08
C LYS A 173 2.78 3.21 2.65
N ARG A 174 1.58 3.78 2.79
CA ARG A 174 0.34 3.16 2.32
C ARG A 174 0.39 2.96 0.81
N THR A 175 0.68 4.02 0.06
CA THR A 175 0.86 3.95 -1.40
C THR A 175 1.88 2.89 -1.79
N ALA A 176 3.06 2.87 -1.16
CA ALA A 176 4.11 1.89 -1.43
C ALA A 176 3.62 0.45 -1.23
N LEU A 177 2.91 0.17 -0.13
CA LEU A 177 2.38 -1.17 0.16
C LEU A 177 1.32 -1.61 -0.86
N PHE A 178 0.39 -0.72 -1.22
CA PHE A 178 -0.65 -1.06 -2.17
C PHE A 178 -0.13 -1.18 -3.61
N VAL A 179 0.85 -0.39 -4.03
CA VAL A 179 1.54 -0.54 -5.33
C VAL A 179 2.29 -1.88 -5.40
N ALA A 180 2.97 -2.28 -4.33
CA ALA A 180 3.63 -3.59 -4.27
C ALA A 180 2.61 -4.74 -4.38
N ASN A 181 1.47 -4.64 -3.70
CA ASN A 181 0.39 -5.63 -3.82
C ASN A 181 -0.27 -5.61 -5.20
N ALA A 182 -0.44 -4.44 -5.83
CA ALA A 182 -0.91 -4.37 -7.22
C ALA A 182 0.01 -5.14 -8.17
N HIS A 183 1.32 -5.04 -7.98
CA HIS A 183 2.30 -5.79 -8.78
C HIS A 183 2.16 -7.31 -8.57
N LEU A 184 1.97 -7.79 -7.32
CA LEU A 184 1.74 -9.20 -7.03
C LEU A 184 0.42 -9.72 -7.63
N ILE A 185 -0.64 -8.92 -7.57
CA ILE A 185 -1.96 -9.23 -8.15
C ILE A 185 -1.86 -9.29 -9.68
N ALA A 186 -1.20 -8.31 -10.31
CA ALA A 186 -0.99 -8.29 -11.77
C ALA A 186 -0.18 -9.49 -12.25
N GLY A 187 0.76 -9.96 -11.45
CA GLY A 187 1.58 -11.15 -11.73
C GLY A 187 0.90 -12.49 -11.44
N ASP A 188 -0.37 -12.49 -10.99
CA ASP A 188 -1.15 -13.68 -10.60
C ASP A 188 -0.35 -14.63 -9.66
N THR A 189 0.37 -14.04 -8.71
CA THR A 189 1.28 -14.80 -7.82
C THR A 189 0.55 -15.61 -6.77
N GLY A 190 -0.71 -15.28 -6.48
CA GLY A 190 -1.47 -15.83 -5.35
C GLY A 190 -0.94 -15.37 -3.98
N GLN A 191 -0.05 -14.38 -3.95
CA GLN A 191 0.60 -13.87 -2.73
C GLN A 191 0.23 -12.40 -2.48
N ILE A 192 0.26 -12.01 -1.22
CA ILE A 192 0.09 -10.63 -0.77
C ILE A 192 1.23 -10.23 0.18
N LEU A 193 1.60 -8.96 0.14
CA LEU A 193 2.57 -8.37 1.06
C LEU A 193 1.82 -7.68 2.20
N THR A 194 2.10 -8.08 3.44
CA THR A 194 1.60 -7.45 4.66
C THR A 194 2.75 -6.93 5.51
N ILE A 195 2.47 -6.02 6.44
CA ILE A 195 3.46 -5.53 7.39
C ILE A 195 3.29 -6.27 8.72
N PRO A 196 4.36 -6.91 9.26
CA PRO A 196 4.29 -7.54 10.57
C PRO A 196 3.96 -6.51 11.64
N PHE A 197 3.10 -6.89 12.57
CA PHE A 197 2.78 -6.13 13.78
C PHE A 197 2.67 -7.12 14.95
N ASP A 198 3.20 -6.72 16.11
CA ASP A 198 3.15 -7.48 17.36
C ASP A 198 1.89 -7.11 18.15
#